data_1f3bb0ab02a1da8c734a14249ec13b11
#
_entry.id   1f3bb0ab02a1da8c734a14249ec13b11
#
_cell.length_a   1.000
_cell.length_b   1.000
_cell.length_c   1.000
_cell.angle_alpha   90.00
_cell.angle_beta   90.00
_cell.angle_gamma   90.00
#
_symmetry.space_group_name_H-M   'P 1'
#
loop_
_entity.id
_entity.type
_entity.pdbx_description
1 polymer ?
#
loop_
_entity_poly.entity_id
_entity_poly.type
_entity_poly.pdbx_seq_one_letter_code
_entity_poly.pdbx_strand_id
1 'polypeptide(L)'
;KEEVVFDGLRDPFYGVDSRDYQVIQPNHDLLHKMGAKVLCIEKSRPHVPYERALMGVRFNEYMIGTQFHPEADAPGMSMYLQLEEKRKTVIESHGEDKLNNMLEFLDHPDKIMWTHAHILPNFLNQSVGKLEMVEAV
;
A
#
# COMPACT_ATOMS: atom_id res chain seq x y z
N LYS A 1 4.94 6.78 19.37
CA LYS A 1 5.46 5.44 18.99
C LYS A 1 5.56 5.43 17.48
N GLU A 2 6.69 5.03 16.93
CA GLU A 2 6.84 4.75 15.51
C GLU A 2 5.86 3.66 15.08
N GLU A 3 5.44 3.71 13.82
CA GLU A 3 4.48 2.75 13.28
C GLU A 3 5.21 1.49 12.82
N VAL A 4 5.17 0.45 13.65
CA VAL A 4 5.90 -0.82 13.44
C VAL A 4 5.57 -1.48 12.10
N VAL A 5 4.38 -1.27 11.56
CA VAL A 5 3.97 -1.86 10.27
C VAL A 5 4.87 -1.40 9.12
N PHE A 6 5.48 -0.24 9.24
CA PHE A 6 6.38 0.33 8.23
C PHE A 6 7.87 0.16 8.54
N ASP A 7 8.20 -0.60 9.61
CA ASP A 7 9.59 -0.87 9.95
C ASP A 7 10.33 -1.53 8.76
N GLY A 8 11.52 -1.02 8.46
CA GLY A 8 12.33 -1.48 7.35
C GLY A 8 11.95 -0.90 5.98
N LEU A 9 10.84 -0.17 5.85
CA LEU A 9 10.49 0.50 4.62
C LEU A 9 11.24 1.83 4.45
N ARG A 10 11.50 2.20 3.21
CA ARG A 10 12.00 3.53 2.83
C ARG A 10 10.82 4.49 2.64
N ASP A 11 11.08 5.79 2.77
CA ASP A 11 10.11 6.83 2.42
C ASP A 11 10.61 7.61 1.17
N PRO A 12 9.90 7.57 0.06
CA PRO A 12 8.66 6.85 -0.20
C PRO A 12 8.85 5.34 -0.44
N PHE A 13 7.83 4.54 -0.14
CA PHE A 13 7.73 3.14 -0.56
C PHE A 13 6.70 2.98 -1.70
N TYR A 14 6.67 1.79 -2.30
CA TYR A 14 5.87 1.50 -3.49
C TYR A 14 4.90 0.36 -3.22
N GLY A 15 3.60 0.58 -3.41
CA GLY A 15 2.55 -0.43 -3.33
C GLY A 15 1.82 -0.60 -4.66
N VAL A 16 1.28 -1.77 -4.90
CA VAL A 16 0.33 -1.98 -6.00
C VAL A 16 -0.96 -1.24 -5.65
N ASP A 17 -1.42 -0.40 -6.56
CA ASP A 17 -2.64 0.40 -6.39
C ASP A 17 -3.47 0.33 -7.68
N SER A 18 -4.72 -0.12 -7.55
CA SER A 18 -5.70 -0.17 -8.64
C SER A 18 -7.02 0.37 -8.11
N ARG A 19 -7.37 1.59 -8.50
CA ARG A 19 -8.55 2.27 -7.97
C ARG A 19 -9.20 3.17 -9.01
N ASP A 20 -10.51 3.27 -8.97
CA ASP A 20 -11.30 4.27 -9.72
C ASP A 20 -11.58 5.52 -8.88
N TYR A 21 -11.54 5.38 -7.55
CA TYR A 21 -11.80 6.44 -6.58
C TYR A 21 -10.64 6.58 -5.60
N GLN A 22 -10.51 7.77 -5.03
CA GLN A 22 -9.52 8.02 -3.98
C GLN A 22 -10.16 8.75 -2.80
N VAL A 23 -9.67 8.45 -1.60
CA VAL A 23 -10.04 9.15 -0.38
C VAL A 23 -9.15 10.39 -0.24
N ILE A 24 -9.79 11.55 -0.16
CA ILE A 24 -9.14 12.85 0.08
C ILE A 24 -9.82 13.57 1.24
N GLN A 25 -9.19 14.60 1.77
CA GLN A 25 -9.74 15.46 2.82
C GLN A 25 -10.33 14.68 3.99
N PRO A 26 -9.57 13.76 4.63
CA PRO A 26 -10.07 13.01 5.77
C PRO A 26 -10.49 13.95 6.90
N ASN A 27 -11.58 13.63 7.57
CA ASN A 27 -11.98 14.36 8.78
C ASN A 27 -11.06 14.00 9.93
N HIS A 28 -9.96 14.76 10.10
CA HIS A 28 -8.94 14.52 11.12
C HIS A 28 -9.50 14.55 12.54
N ASP A 29 -10.47 15.43 12.82
CA ASP A 29 -11.10 15.53 14.16
C ASP A 29 -11.89 14.27 14.49
N LEU A 30 -12.62 13.73 13.51
CA LEU A 30 -13.35 12.49 13.67
C LEU A 30 -12.41 11.30 13.85
N LEU A 31 -11.38 11.19 13.01
CA LEU A 31 -10.36 10.14 13.13
C LEU A 31 -9.71 10.19 14.51
N HIS A 32 -9.30 11.36 14.98
CA HIS A 32 -8.73 11.53 16.31
C HIS A 32 -9.68 11.12 17.44
N LYS A 33 -10.95 11.53 17.37
CA LYS A 33 -12.00 11.12 18.35
C LYS A 33 -12.22 9.61 18.38
N MET A 34 -12.04 8.94 17.25
CA MET A 34 -12.14 7.47 17.15
C MET A 34 -10.85 6.76 17.60
N GLY A 35 -9.79 7.49 17.91
CA GLY A 35 -8.46 6.93 18.18
C GLY A 35 -7.74 6.45 16.93
N ALA A 36 -8.25 6.79 15.76
CA ALA A 36 -7.64 6.43 14.48
C ALA A 36 -6.49 7.38 14.11
N LYS A 37 -5.54 6.86 13.32
CA LYS A 37 -4.35 7.58 12.90
C LYS A 37 -4.11 7.40 11.41
N VAL A 38 -3.92 8.51 10.68
CA VAL A 38 -3.41 8.46 9.30
C VAL A 38 -1.97 7.97 9.32
N LEU A 39 -1.68 6.93 8.56
CA LEU A 39 -0.37 6.29 8.50
C LEU A 39 0.46 6.82 7.33
N CYS A 40 -0.13 6.89 6.17
CA CYS A 40 0.53 7.35 4.96
C CYS A 40 -0.45 7.98 3.97
N ILE A 41 0.09 8.85 3.15
CA ILE A 41 -0.60 9.50 2.02
C ILE A 41 0.19 9.24 0.75
N GLU A 42 -0.46 9.43 -0.38
CA GLU A 42 0.17 9.26 -1.68
C GLU A 42 1.42 10.14 -1.82
N LYS A 43 2.45 9.62 -2.49
CA LYS A 43 3.66 10.40 -2.79
C LYS A 43 3.32 11.66 -3.60
N SER A 44 4.15 12.69 -3.51
CA SER A 44 3.98 13.91 -4.29
C SER A 44 4.06 13.62 -5.80
N ARG A 45 3.08 14.13 -6.56
CA ARG A 45 3.00 14.04 -8.01
C ARG A 45 2.74 15.45 -8.58
N PRO A 46 3.78 16.28 -8.74
CA PRO A 46 3.61 17.69 -9.14
C PRO A 46 2.90 17.90 -10.48
N HIS A 47 2.94 16.88 -11.36
CA HIS A 47 2.30 16.89 -12.68
C HIS A 47 0.83 16.47 -12.66
N VAL A 48 0.30 16.05 -11.52
CA VAL A 48 -1.10 15.61 -11.36
C VAL A 48 -1.85 16.66 -10.57
N PRO A 49 -2.96 17.22 -11.12
CA PRO A 49 -3.68 18.33 -10.49
C PRO A 49 -4.62 17.92 -9.36
N TYR A 50 -4.54 16.67 -8.90
CA TYR A 50 -5.39 16.13 -7.85
C TYR A 50 -4.70 16.16 -6.48
N GLU A 51 -5.50 16.31 -5.43
CA GLU A 51 -5.05 16.17 -4.06
C GLU A 51 -4.46 14.77 -3.81
N ARG A 52 -3.47 14.69 -2.93
CA ARG A 52 -2.84 13.42 -2.54
C ARG A 52 -3.83 12.55 -1.79
N ALA A 53 -3.99 11.31 -2.23
CA ALA A 53 -4.89 10.36 -1.61
C ALA A 53 -4.41 9.90 -0.24
N LEU A 54 -5.37 9.60 0.64
CA LEU A 54 -5.15 8.87 1.87
C LEU A 54 -4.85 7.41 1.52
N MET A 55 -3.67 6.93 1.88
CA MET A 55 -3.20 5.61 1.47
C MET A 55 -3.22 4.57 2.60
N GLY A 56 -3.19 5.00 3.86
CA GLY A 56 -3.26 4.09 4.98
C GLY A 56 -3.77 4.74 6.26
N VAL A 57 -4.61 4.02 7.00
CA VAL A 57 -5.19 4.42 8.29
C VAL A 57 -5.10 3.26 9.27
N ARG A 58 -4.62 3.52 10.47
CA ARG A 58 -4.81 2.64 11.61
C ARG A 58 -6.07 3.07 12.37
N PHE A 59 -7.06 2.21 12.44
CA PHE A 59 -8.29 2.46 13.19
C PHE A 59 -8.14 2.10 14.68
N ASN A 60 -7.40 1.04 14.97
CA ASN A 60 -7.08 0.61 16.33
C ASN A 60 -5.86 -0.34 16.31
N GLU A 61 -5.57 -1.01 17.43
CA GLU A 61 -4.44 -1.94 17.55
C GLU A 61 -4.47 -3.10 16.56
N TYR A 62 -5.66 -3.53 16.16
CA TYR A 62 -5.90 -4.75 15.38
C TYR A 62 -6.38 -4.46 13.95
N MET A 63 -6.64 -3.20 13.61
CA MET A 63 -7.24 -2.85 12.34
C MET A 63 -6.48 -1.74 11.63
N ILE A 64 -5.98 -2.07 10.46
CA ILE A 64 -5.38 -1.14 9.50
C ILE A 64 -6.10 -1.28 8.17
N GLY A 65 -6.45 -0.15 7.57
CA GLY A 65 -6.93 -0.08 6.19
C GLY A 65 -5.87 0.52 5.28
N THR A 66 -5.70 -0.06 4.11
CA THR A 66 -4.82 0.47 3.06
C THR A 66 -5.59 0.67 1.77
N GLN A 67 -5.24 1.71 1.01
CA GLN A 67 -5.75 1.93 -0.34
C GLN A 67 -4.98 1.07 -1.35
N PHE A 68 -3.70 0.83 -1.12
CA PHE A 68 -2.86 -0.06 -1.90
C PHE A 68 -2.96 -1.50 -1.39
N HIS A 69 -2.45 -2.43 -2.18
CA HIS A 69 -2.44 -3.87 -1.93
C HIS A 69 -1.10 -4.33 -1.37
N PRO A 70 -0.92 -4.39 -0.03
CA PRO A 70 0.33 -4.86 0.57
C PRO A 70 0.55 -6.37 0.37
N GLU A 71 -0.51 -7.12 0.06
CA GLU A 71 -0.48 -8.55 -0.24
C GLU A 71 -0.04 -8.87 -1.67
N ALA A 72 -0.02 -7.89 -2.56
CA ALA A 72 0.32 -8.11 -3.95
C ALA A 72 1.81 -8.43 -4.12
N ASP A 73 2.10 -9.65 -4.54
CA ASP A 73 3.45 -10.09 -4.86
C ASP A 73 3.86 -9.69 -6.28
N ALA A 74 5.12 -9.37 -6.47
CA ALA A 74 5.61 -8.89 -7.74
C ALA A 74 5.58 -9.94 -8.86
N PRO A 75 5.94 -11.22 -8.65
CA PRO A 75 5.83 -12.25 -9.67
C PRO A 75 4.40 -12.46 -10.14
N GLY A 76 3.44 -12.60 -9.22
CA GLY A 76 2.03 -12.78 -9.56
C GLY A 76 1.47 -11.58 -10.33
N MET A 77 1.81 -10.36 -9.92
CA MET A 77 1.40 -9.15 -10.63
C MET A 77 2.02 -9.04 -12.02
N SER A 78 3.29 -9.42 -12.17
CA SER A 78 3.96 -9.45 -13.48
C SER A 78 3.27 -10.43 -14.42
N MET A 79 2.96 -11.63 -13.97
CA MET A 79 2.22 -12.62 -14.74
C MET A 79 0.83 -12.11 -15.13
N TYR A 80 0.11 -11.49 -14.19
CA TYR A 80 -1.22 -10.92 -14.43
C TYR A 80 -1.21 -9.83 -15.51
N LEU A 81 -0.26 -8.90 -15.45
CA LEU A 81 -0.13 -7.81 -16.43
C LEU A 81 0.27 -8.29 -17.82
N GLN A 82 0.89 -9.47 -17.93
CA GLN A 82 1.29 -10.08 -19.20
C GLN A 82 0.19 -10.91 -19.85
N LEU A 83 -0.95 -11.17 -19.18
CA LEU A 83 -2.12 -11.76 -19.82
C LEU A 83 -2.60 -10.86 -20.96
N GLU A 84 -2.88 -11.44 -22.12
CA GLU A 84 -3.23 -10.70 -23.35
C GLU A 84 -4.33 -9.66 -23.14
N GLU A 85 -5.42 -10.05 -22.46
CA GLU A 85 -6.54 -9.18 -22.16
C GLU A 85 -6.14 -7.99 -21.27
N LYS A 86 -5.34 -8.24 -20.20
CA LYS A 86 -4.92 -7.20 -19.27
C LYS A 86 -3.89 -6.27 -19.89
N ARG A 87 -2.93 -6.83 -20.61
CA ARG A 87 -1.96 -6.06 -21.39
C ARG A 87 -2.67 -5.08 -22.35
N LYS A 88 -3.65 -5.58 -23.12
CA LYS A 88 -4.44 -4.78 -24.03
C LYS A 88 -5.17 -3.65 -23.30
N THR A 89 -5.88 -3.97 -22.22
CA THR A 89 -6.62 -2.98 -21.40
C THR A 89 -5.71 -1.87 -20.88
N VAL A 90 -4.54 -2.21 -20.35
CA VAL A 90 -3.58 -1.19 -19.83
C VAL A 90 -3.04 -0.33 -20.96
N ILE A 91 -2.69 -0.92 -22.11
CA ILE A 91 -2.16 -0.18 -23.25
C ILE A 91 -3.23 0.77 -23.82
N GLU A 92 -4.46 0.33 -23.97
CA GLU A 92 -5.57 1.15 -24.47
C GLU A 92 -5.91 2.31 -23.54
N SER A 93 -5.82 2.11 -22.23
CA SER A 93 -6.20 3.11 -21.23
C SER A 93 -5.06 4.06 -20.86
N HIS A 94 -3.80 3.59 -20.88
CA HIS A 94 -2.67 4.32 -20.30
C HIS A 94 -1.41 4.36 -21.17
N GLY A 95 -1.39 3.64 -22.29
CA GLY A 95 -0.25 3.54 -23.20
C GLY A 95 0.76 2.46 -22.82
N GLU A 96 1.57 2.08 -23.80
CA GLU A 96 2.58 1.01 -23.66
C GLU A 96 3.73 1.39 -22.69
N ASP A 97 4.13 2.65 -22.66
CA ASP A 97 5.15 3.15 -21.74
C ASP A 97 4.73 2.95 -20.28
N LYS A 98 3.44 3.13 -19.98
CA LYS A 98 2.91 2.88 -18.65
C LYS A 98 3.02 1.41 -18.26
N LEU A 99 2.66 0.49 -19.16
CA LEU A 99 2.79 -0.94 -18.93
C LEU A 99 4.24 -1.35 -18.68
N ASN A 100 5.17 -0.85 -19.50
CA ASN A 100 6.60 -1.14 -19.35
C ASN A 100 7.14 -0.63 -18.02
N ASN A 101 6.79 0.58 -17.60
CA ASN A 101 7.14 1.12 -16.28
C ASN A 101 6.58 0.28 -15.13
N MET A 102 5.35 -0.22 -15.25
CA MET A 102 4.76 -1.09 -14.23
C MET A 102 5.55 -2.40 -14.10
N LEU A 103 5.90 -3.04 -15.20
CA LEU A 103 6.69 -4.27 -15.21
C LEU A 103 8.10 -4.04 -14.64
N GLU A 104 8.76 -2.95 -15.02
CA GLU A 104 10.07 -2.57 -14.46
C GLU A 104 10.01 -2.38 -12.94
N PHE A 105 8.93 -1.78 -12.42
CA PHE A 105 8.76 -1.57 -10.98
C PHE A 105 8.50 -2.87 -10.22
N LEU A 106 7.86 -3.84 -10.86
CA LEU A 106 7.67 -5.17 -10.28
C LEU A 106 9.00 -5.95 -10.21
N ASP A 107 9.85 -5.81 -11.19
CA ASP A 107 11.17 -6.47 -11.21
C ASP A 107 12.19 -5.82 -10.26
N HIS A 108 11.92 -4.61 -9.79
CA HIS A 108 12.86 -3.89 -8.94
C HIS A 108 12.76 -4.32 -7.48
N PRO A 109 13.82 -4.89 -6.86
CA PRO A 109 13.75 -5.49 -5.53
C PRO A 109 13.36 -4.51 -4.42
N ASP A 110 13.72 -3.24 -4.56
CA ASP A 110 13.48 -2.19 -3.56
C ASP A 110 12.08 -1.54 -3.66
N LYS A 111 11.20 -2.06 -4.51
CA LYS A 111 9.85 -1.50 -4.73
C LYS A 111 8.76 -2.44 -4.21
N ILE A 112 7.97 -3.04 -5.10
CA ILE A 112 6.82 -3.87 -4.71
C ILE A 112 7.25 -5.08 -3.86
N MET A 113 8.34 -5.76 -4.25
CA MET A 113 8.87 -6.89 -3.48
C MET A 113 9.23 -6.49 -2.06
N TRP A 114 9.84 -5.31 -1.87
CA TRP A 114 10.22 -4.83 -0.55
C TRP A 114 9.01 -4.53 0.33
N THR A 115 7.99 -3.89 -0.22
CA THR A 115 6.73 -3.58 0.48
C THR A 115 6.00 -4.86 0.89
N HIS A 116 5.90 -5.83 -0.03
CA HIS A 116 5.30 -7.14 0.23
C HIS A 116 6.03 -7.89 1.37
N ALA A 117 7.35 -7.83 1.39
CA ALA A 117 8.17 -8.49 2.40
C ALA A 117 8.10 -7.85 3.81
N HIS A 118 7.54 -6.65 3.96
CA HIS A 118 7.53 -5.92 5.23
C HIS A 118 6.15 -5.70 5.82
N ILE A 119 5.20 -5.11 5.09
CA ILE A 119 3.94 -4.61 5.68
C ILE A 119 3.13 -5.72 6.33
N LEU A 120 2.77 -6.77 5.59
CA LEU A 120 1.99 -7.87 6.14
C LEU A 120 2.75 -8.66 7.23
N PRO A 121 4.02 -9.05 7.02
CA PRO A 121 4.80 -9.69 8.07
C PRO A 121 4.90 -8.86 9.35
N ASN A 122 5.17 -7.56 9.25
CA ASN A 122 5.24 -6.68 10.41
C ASN A 122 3.91 -6.60 11.16
N PHE A 123 2.80 -6.47 10.43
CA PHE A 123 1.46 -6.45 11.02
C PHE A 123 1.12 -7.77 11.72
N LEU A 124 1.38 -8.89 11.06
CA LEU A 124 1.11 -10.23 11.63
C LEU A 124 1.97 -10.50 12.86
N ASN A 125 3.26 -10.23 12.81
CA ASN A 125 4.18 -10.40 13.94
C ASN A 125 3.76 -9.53 15.14
N GLN A 126 3.34 -8.28 14.89
CA GLN A 126 2.83 -7.41 15.94
C GLN A 126 1.54 -7.97 16.57
N SER A 127 0.66 -8.55 15.77
CA SER A 127 -0.61 -9.10 16.22
C SER A 127 -0.43 -10.40 17.01
N VAL A 128 0.40 -11.32 16.52
CA VAL A 128 0.71 -12.59 17.19
C VAL A 128 1.44 -12.36 18.52
N GLY A 129 2.46 -11.49 18.54
CA GLY A 129 3.17 -11.17 19.78
C GLY A 129 2.27 -10.58 20.88
N LYS A 130 1.20 -9.88 20.51
CA LYS A 130 0.21 -9.39 21.46
C LYS A 130 -0.71 -10.51 21.99
N LEU A 131 -1.09 -11.48 21.16
CA LEU A 131 -1.89 -12.62 21.58
C LEU A 131 -1.14 -13.50 22.58
N GLU A 132 0.12 -13.78 22.34
CA GLU A 132 0.98 -14.54 23.25
C GLU A 132 1.12 -13.87 24.63
N MET A 133 1.17 -12.54 24.67
CA MET A 133 1.21 -11.78 25.93
C MET A 133 -0.11 -11.86 26.72
N VAL A 134 -1.25 -11.99 26.05
CA VAL A 134 -2.57 -12.11 26.70
C VAL A 134 -2.78 -13.51 27.28
N GLU A 135 -2.27 -14.56 26.62
CA GLU A 135 -2.37 -15.95 27.11
C GLU A 135 -1.39 -16.24 28.28
N ALA A 136 -0.37 -15.41 28.48
CA ALA A 136 0.62 -15.57 29.53
C ALA A 136 0.23 -14.94 30.89
N VAL A 137 -0.99 -14.35 31.01
CA VAL A 137 -1.56 -13.74 32.22
C VAL A 137 -2.71 -14.58 32.73
#